data_79e445ce058815d9aa04dd5219954205
#
_entry.id   79e445ce058815d9aa04dd5219954205
#
_cell.length_a   1.000
_cell.length_b   1.000
_cell.length_c   1.000
_cell.angle_alpha   90.00
_cell.angle_beta   90.00
_cell.angle_gamma   90.00
#
_symmetry.space_group_name_H-M   'P 1'
#
loop_
_entity.id
_entity.type
_entity.pdbx_description
1 polymer ?
#
loop_
_entity_poly.entity_id
_entity_poly.type
_entity_poly.pdbx_seq_one_letter_code
_entity_poly.pdbx_strand_id
1 'polypeptide(L)'
;MNLQITFIGHATLLIEFNQCKILCDPHLLENFSEGLFSYFPNRRVDLDLLVRPDVIFISHKHRDHFDLPSLNCLDKDIPVICANDMEIIYGLSCLGFKDINPLSDWEEIQLNNSRIVFTPSLYRVPEHGLLIDFGTYVVWNMVDTLVDASIIKKLDQTLGGKSVNLLFWPYQPLIETDAPSNLPIKIPLKRFSEKVKTVQLLHPDIVIPYSDGQFGQGPASWLNHYKFPISYDNACAVIQSVSPQSEIFEPLPGNVLSINSSRRPLVLRSDGIELMQCSSADKNLDTTREILSLEETLLPSHLKLTSSVSALSDWIQNQWLEALQNPFLYCYLQSMLFWRVEYRIVLIDDQGPITIKLIHPDLESKGCHQVEQNPITSNYMQVMLHSAVFQALIESRFHFVAALLSGLLRSSERIFLFSNGTIITPSILREGRLEDIDEPYPLLCPISLLNNLIATQGNVEKEIIDHELSLVLSSD
;
A
#
# COMPACT_ATOMS: atom_id res chain seq x y z
N MET A 1 -27.17 12.76 -16.31
CA MET A 1 -26.08 12.41 -15.40
C MET A 1 -25.14 13.61 -15.32
N ASN A 2 -24.74 14.00 -14.14
CA ASN A 2 -23.68 14.99 -13.94
C ASN A 2 -22.62 14.30 -13.06
N LEU A 3 -21.49 13.93 -13.65
CA LEU A 3 -20.37 13.30 -12.97
C LEU A 3 -19.21 14.29 -12.98
N GLN A 4 -18.66 14.58 -11.83
CA GLN A 4 -17.44 15.36 -11.67
C GLN A 4 -16.42 14.57 -10.88
N ILE A 5 -15.17 14.60 -11.32
CA ILE A 5 -14.07 13.92 -10.66
C ILE A 5 -12.95 14.92 -10.47
N THR A 6 -12.70 15.28 -9.23
CA THR A 6 -11.60 16.16 -8.85
C THR A 6 -10.37 15.33 -8.52
N PHE A 7 -9.25 15.61 -9.22
CA PHE A 7 -7.95 14.98 -8.96
C PHE A 7 -7.26 15.75 -7.86
N ILE A 8 -7.14 15.13 -6.69
CA ILE A 8 -6.45 15.73 -5.53
C ILE A 8 -4.97 15.40 -5.58
N GLY A 9 -4.62 14.21 -6.06
CA GLY A 9 -3.24 13.78 -6.30
C GLY A 9 -3.02 12.33 -5.88
N HIS A 10 -2.08 11.66 -6.50
CA HIS A 10 -1.86 10.22 -6.38
C HIS A 10 -3.18 9.45 -6.56
N ALA A 11 -3.60 8.62 -5.60
CA ALA A 11 -4.86 7.88 -5.63
C ALA A 11 -6.07 8.65 -5.05
N THR A 12 -5.84 9.87 -4.54
CA THR A 12 -6.90 10.66 -3.92
C THR A 12 -7.77 11.36 -4.96
N LEU A 13 -9.04 10.96 -5.00
CA LEU A 13 -10.06 11.49 -5.89
C LEU A 13 -11.30 11.90 -5.11
N LEU A 14 -11.94 13.00 -5.50
CA LEU A 14 -13.30 13.31 -5.09
C LEU A 14 -14.24 13.06 -6.27
N ILE A 15 -15.09 12.05 -6.16
CA ILE A 15 -16.06 11.65 -7.20
C ILE A 15 -17.44 12.16 -6.79
N GLU A 16 -18.01 13.08 -7.57
CA GLU A 16 -19.31 13.70 -7.31
C GLU A 16 -20.33 13.29 -8.37
N PHE A 17 -21.45 12.74 -7.92
CA PHE A 17 -22.53 12.31 -8.80
C PHE A 17 -23.87 12.31 -8.08
N ASN A 18 -24.95 12.72 -8.76
CA ASN A 18 -26.32 12.64 -8.22
C ASN A 18 -26.45 13.13 -6.76
N GLN A 19 -25.77 14.22 -6.43
CA GLN A 19 -25.69 14.80 -5.07
C GLN A 19 -25.00 13.88 -4.04
N CYS A 20 -24.19 12.93 -4.48
CA CYS A 20 -23.34 12.12 -3.65
C CYS A 20 -21.87 12.39 -3.95
N LYS A 21 -21.02 12.39 -2.93
CA LYS A 21 -19.60 12.67 -3.01
C LYS A 21 -18.83 11.57 -2.31
N ILE A 22 -17.97 10.89 -3.07
CA ILE A 22 -17.07 9.86 -2.53
C ILE A 22 -15.65 10.42 -2.55
N LEU A 23 -15.00 10.46 -1.41
CA LEU A 23 -13.57 10.75 -1.29
C LEU A 23 -12.79 9.44 -1.24
N CYS A 24 -12.02 9.17 -2.28
CA CYS A 24 -11.24 7.96 -2.41
C CYS A 24 -9.83 8.16 -1.85
N ASP A 25 -9.37 7.19 -1.05
CA ASP A 25 -8.01 7.08 -0.51
C ASP A 25 -7.45 8.45 -0.07
N PRO A 26 -8.03 9.10 0.95
CA PRO A 26 -7.75 10.49 1.29
C PRO A 26 -6.33 10.67 1.78
N HIS A 27 -5.54 11.31 0.94
CA HIS A 27 -4.22 11.80 1.25
C HIS A 27 -4.21 13.31 1.03
N LEU A 28 -4.33 14.08 2.10
CA LEU A 28 -4.64 15.51 2.03
C LEU A 28 -3.46 16.40 2.42
N LEU A 29 -2.45 15.85 3.11
CA LEU A 29 -1.26 16.59 3.54
C LEU A 29 -0.19 16.60 2.44
N GLU A 30 0.77 17.55 2.55
CA GLU A 30 1.81 17.73 1.53
C GLU A 30 2.85 16.59 1.53
N ASN A 31 3.24 16.15 2.73
CA ASN A 31 4.24 15.11 2.95
C ASN A 31 3.69 14.01 3.84
N PHE A 32 4.22 12.83 3.71
CA PHE A 32 3.86 11.68 4.53
C PHE A 32 5.10 10.89 4.97
N SER A 33 4.90 9.86 5.81
CA SER A 33 5.99 9.05 6.35
C SER A 33 7.13 9.90 6.93
N GLU A 34 6.82 10.69 7.96
CA GLU A 34 7.73 11.60 8.68
C GLU A 34 8.44 12.62 7.75
N GLY A 35 7.80 13.00 6.65
CA GLY A 35 8.35 13.94 5.69
C GLY A 35 9.39 13.34 4.74
N LEU A 36 9.55 12.02 4.72
CA LEU A 36 10.46 11.33 3.81
C LEU A 36 9.93 11.20 2.39
N PHE A 37 8.64 11.42 2.20
CA PHE A 37 7.99 11.33 0.89
C PHE A 37 7.05 12.49 0.63
N SER A 38 6.97 12.87 -0.62
CA SER A 38 5.97 13.78 -1.17
C SER A 38 5.32 13.14 -2.40
N TYR A 39 4.13 13.62 -2.78
CA TYR A 39 3.47 13.14 -4.00
C TYR A 39 4.06 13.75 -5.25
N PHE A 40 3.88 13.05 -6.34
CA PHE A 40 4.23 13.54 -7.66
C PHE A 40 2.99 13.48 -8.58
N PRO A 41 2.62 14.57 -9.27
CA PRO A 41 3.11 15.96 -9.07
C PRO A 41 2.81 16.52 -7.67
N ASN A 42 3.71 17.33 -7.15
CA ASN A 42 3.54 17.91 -5.81
C ASN A 42 2.37 18.92 -5.80
N ARG A 43 1.61 18.93 -4.72
CA ARG A 43 0.42 19.78 -4.58
C ARG A 43 0.23 20.24 -3.14
N ARG A 44 -0.57 21.28 -2.99
CA ARG A 44 -1.14 21.72 -1.70
C ARG A 44 -2.65 21.63 -1.75
N VAL A 45 -3.25 21.12 -0.71
CA VAL A 45 -4.69 21.03 -0.52
C VAL A 45 -5.12 22.02 0.55
N ASP A 46 -6.05 22.91 0.21
CA ASP A 46 -6.70 23.78 1.19
C ASP A 46 -7.89 23.00 1.79
N LEU A 47 -7.73 22.56 3.04
CA LEU A 47 -8.72 21.75 3.73
C LEU A 47 -10.04 22.52 3.99
N ASP A 48 -9.97 23.84 4.10
CA ASP A 48 -11.15 24.69 4.32
C ASP A 48 -12.01 24.80 3.06
N LEU A 49 -11.40 24.59 1.89
CA LEU A 49 -12.09 24.57 0.60
C LEU A 49 -12.46 23.16 0.14
N LEU A 50 -11.99 22.12 0.83
CA LEU A 50 -12.34 20.75 0.52
C LEU A 50 -13.81 20.50 0.85
N VAL A 51 -14.58 20.16 -0.18
CA VAL A 51 -15.99 19.85 0.00
C VAL A 51 -16.14 18.61 0.86
N ARG A 52 -17.00 18.68 1.91
CA ARG A 52 -17.28 17.54 2.78
C ARG A 52 -17.82 16.37 1.95
N PRO A 53 -17.17 15.19 1.98
CA PRO A 53 -17.68 14.02 1.31
C PRO A 53 -18.88 13.41 2.07
N ASP A 54 -19.73 12.69 1.35
CA ASP A 54 -20.82 11.91 1.94
C ASP A 54 -20.34 10.52 2.37
N VAL A 55 -19.28 10.01 1.70
CA VAL A 55 -18.66 8.71 1.98
C VAL A 55 -17.16 8.80 1.72
N ILE A 56 -16.37 8.14 2.56
CA ILE A 56 -14.96 7.88 2.34
C ILE A 56 -14.79 6.45 1.83
N PHE A 57 -13.97 6.25 0.80
CA PHE A 57 -13.55 4.94 0.31
C PHE A 57 -12.07 4.72 0.62
N ILE A 58 -11.72 3.59 1.25
CA ILE A 58 -10.34 3.14 1.49
C ILE A 58 -10.14 1.81 0.77
N SER A 59 -9.27 1.82 -0.24
CA SER A 59 -9.01 0.67 -1.09
C SER A 59 -8.23 -0.44 -0.41
N HIS A 60 -7.18 -0.09 0.34
CA HIS A 60 -6.29 -1.00 1.05
C HIS A 60 -5.41 -0.28 2.08
N LYS A 61 -4.62 -1.04 2.85
CA LYS A 61 -3.87 -0.54 4.01
C LYS A 61 -2.54 0.14 3.71
N HIS A 62 -2.03 0.16 2.49
CA HIS A 62 -0.77 0.83 2.18
C HIS A 62 -0.82 2.32 2.53
N ARG A 63 0.30 2.87 2.99
CA ARG A 63 0.36 4.22 3.59
C ARG A 63 0.06 5.36 2.64
N ASP A 64 0.22 5.16 1.36
CA ASP A 64 -0.15 6.10 0.29
C ASP A 64 -1.64 6.06 -0.08
N HIS A 65 -2.43 5.15 0.55
CA HIS A 65 -3.88 5.02 0.42
C HIS A 65 -4.61 5.15 1.76
N PHE A 66 -3.98 4.68 2.83
CA PHE A 66 -4.51 4.73 4.20
C PHE A 66 -3.63 5.63 5.08
N ASP A 67 -3.84 6.94 4.96
CA ASP A 67 -3.09 7.97 5.71
C ASP A 67 -3.87 8.46 6.94
N LEU A 68 -3.48 7.96 8.11
CA LEU A 68 -4.13 8.32 9.37
C LEU A 68 -4.10 9.83 9.66
N PRO A 69 -3.00 10.58 9.41
CA PRO A 69 -3.00 12.04 9.56
C PRO A 69 -4.05 12.75 8.71
N SER A 70 -4.20 12.39 7.44
CA SER A 70 -5.24 12.96 6.56
C SER A 70 -6.64 12.57 7.01
N LEU A 71 -6.86 11.30 7.38
CA LEU A 71 -8.13 10.82 7.93
C LEU A 71 -8.49 11.53 9.23
N ASN A 72 -7.50 11.89 10.05
CA ASN A 72 -7.73 12.64 11.27
C ASN A 72 -8.25 14.06 11.03
N CYS A 73 -8.00 14.66 9.87
CA CYS A 73 -8.53 15.96 9.49
C CYS A 73 -10.02 15.92 9.08
N LEU A 74 -10.59 14.72 8.85
CA LEU A 74 -11.95 14.56 8.38
C LEU A 74 -12.94 14.37 9.53
N ASP A 75 -14.21 14.73 9.28
CA ASP A 75 -15.32 14.53 10.22
C ASP A 75 -15.57 13.03 10.43
N LYS A 76 -15.63 12.61 11.70
CA LYS A 76 -15.77 11.20 12.11
C LYS A 76 -17.19 10.64 11.95
N ASP A 77 -18.16 11.51 11.64
CA ASP A 77 -19.52 11.11 11.30
C ASP A 77 -19.71 10.77 9.83
N ILE A 78 -18.64 10.89 9.00
CA ILE A 78 -18.70 10.46 7.61
C ILE A 78 -18.57 8.93 7.56
N PRO A 79 -19.51 8.22 6.90
CA PRO A 79 -19.43 6.80 6.69
C PRO A 79 -18.15 6.43 5.91
N VAL A 80 -17.50 5.35 6.31
CA VAL A 80 -16.33 4.80 5.60
C VAL A 80 -16.69 3.44 5.04
N ILE A 81 -16.48 3.26 3.74
CA ILE A 81 -16.47 1.96 3.08
C ILE A 81 -15.01 1.58 2.80
N CYS A 82 -14.59 0.40 3.19
CA CYS A 82 -13.17 0.04 3.13
C CYS A 82 -12.95 -1.43 2.82
N ALA A 83 -11.72 -1.79 2.46
CA ALA A 83 -11.33 -3.19 2.40
C ALA A 83 -11.53 -3.87 3.76
N ASN A 84 -11.93 -5.14 3.74
CA ASN A 84 -12.08 -5.94 4.95
C ASN A 84 -10.69 -6.35 5.48
N ASP A 85 -10.00 -5.38 6.07
CA ASP A 85 -8.67 -5.51 6.66
C ASP A 85 -8.70 -4.99 8.09
N MET A 86 -8.23 -5.82 9.04
CA MET A 86 -8.27 -5.51 10.47
C MET A 86 -7.47 -4.25 10.83
N GLU A 87 -6.38 -3.98 10.11
CA GLU A 87 -5.54 -2.80 10.33
C GLU A 87 -6.27 -1.50 9.97
N ILE A 88 -7.02 -1.53 8.85
CA ILE A 88 -7.86 -0.40 8.45
C ILE A 88 -8.98 -0.16 9.47
N ILE A 89 -9.73 -1.23 9.81
CA ILE A 89 -10.86 -1.16 10.74
C ILE A 89 -10.40 -0.64 12.10
N TYR A 90 -9.30 -1.18 12.60
CA TYR A 90 -8.72 -0.78 13.87
C TYR A 90 -8.25 0.69 13.86
N GLY A 91 -7.48 1.10 12.84
CA GLY A 91 -7.00 2.48 12.71
C GLY A 91 -8.14 3.49 12.61
N LEU A 92 -9.19 3.20 11.83
CA LEU A 92 -10.39 4.05 11.75
C LEU A 92 -11.13 4.15 13.08
N SER A 93 -11.26 3.02 13.79
CA SER A 93 -11.91 2.98 15.11
C SER A 93 -11.13 3.83 16.12
N CYS A 94 -9.81 3.73 16.17
CA CYS A 94 -8.96 4.55 17.03
C CYS A 94 -9.04 6.04 16.70
N LEU A 95 -9.23 6.41 15.42
CA LEU A 95 -9.49 7.80 15.03
C LEU A 95 -10.90 8.29 15.38
N GLY A 96 -11.79 7.39 15.84
CA GLY A 96 -13.14 7.72 16.28
C GLY A 96 -14.19 7.74 15.16
N PHE A 97 -13.94 7.14 14.00
CA PHE A 97 -14.97 6.96 12.97
C PHE A 97 -16.08 6.06 13.49
N LYS A 98 -17.34 6.47 13.29
CA LYS A 98 -18.51 5.81 13.90
C LYS A 98 -19.19 4.79 12.99
N ASP A 99 -19.06 4.96 11.70
CA ASP A 99 -19.73 4.14 10.69
C ASP A 99 -18.69 3.57 9.72
N ILE A 100 -18.14 2.38 10.05
CA ILE A 100 -17.10 1.69 9.30
C ILE A 100 -17.73 0.45 8.66
N ASN A 101 -17.71 0.38 7.35
CA ASN A 101 -18.35 -0.65 6.54
C ASN A 101 -17.30 -1.41 5.73
N PRO A 102 -16.68 -2.47 6.29
CA PRO A 102 -15.74 -3.30 5.54
C PRO A 102 -16.49 -4.14 4.53
N LEU A 103 -16.00 -4.18 3.29
CA LEU A 103 -16.56 -4.95 2.20
C LEU A 103 -15.52 -5.93 1.66
N SER A 104 -15.99 -7.08 1.22
CA SER A 104 -15.20 -8.14 0.61
C SER A 104 -15.30 -8.11 -0.91
N ASP A 105 -14.56 -9.02 -1.56
CA ASP A 105 -14.56 -9.18 -3.02
C ASP A 105 -15.98 -9.32 -3.57
N TRP A 106 -16.32 -8.50 -4.57
CA TRP A 106 -17.61 -8.51 -5.27
C TRP A 106 -18.83 -8.15 -4.41
N GLU A 107 -18.62 -7.71 -3.17
CA GLU A 107 -19.71 -7.11 -2.40
C GLU A 107 -20.14 -5.78 -3.03
N GLU A 108 -21.42 -5.49 -2.92
CA GLU A 108 -22.01 -4.30 -3.51
C GLU A 108 -22.92 -3.56 -2.54
N ILE A 109 -22.91 -2.25 -2.70
CA ILE A 109 -23.84 -1.35 -1.99
C ILE A 109 -24.58 -0.45 -2.97
N GLN A 110 -25.73 0.04 -2.55
CA GLN A 110 -26.50 1.04 -3.28
C GLN A 110 -26.25 2.42 -2.64
N LEU A 111 -25.83 3.38 -3.43
CA LEU A 111 -25.59 4.75 -2.98
C LEU A 111 -26.22 5.72 -3.98
N ASN A 112 -27.25 6.46 -3.55
CA ASN A 112 -27.97 7.46 -4.36
C ASN A 112 -28.32 6.97 -5.80
N ASN A 113 -28.98 5.83 -5.91
CA ASN A 113 -29.37 5.18 -7.17
C ASN A 113 -28.19 4.71 -8.04
N SER A 114 -27.00 4.64 -7.49
CA SER A 114 -25.82 4.07 -8.14
C SER A 114 -25.40 2.81 -7.42
N ARG A 115 -24.97 1.82 -8.17
CA ARG A 115 -24.44 0.57 -7.64
C ARG A 115 -22.92 0.70 -7.54
N ILE A 116 -22.39 0.45 -6.35
CA ILE A 116 -20.96 0.42 -6.07
C ILE A 116 -20.55 -1.01 -5.79
N VAL A 117 -19.51 -1.49 -6.47
CA VAL A 117 -19.00 -2.85 -6.33
C VAL A 117 -17.51 -2.81 -6.03
N PHE A 118 -17.08 -3.59 -5.05
CA PHE A 118 -15.68 -3.80 -4.71
C PHE A 118 -15.07 -4.87 -5.60
N THR A 119 -14.17 -4.48 -6.50
CA THR A 119 -13.52 -5.43 -7.41
C THR A 119 -12.21 -5.91 -6.78
N PRO A 120 -11.92 -7.23 -6.84
CA PRO A 120 -10.74 -7.78 -6.18
C PRO A 120 -9.43 -7.47 -6.90
N SER A 121 -8.33 -7.61 -6.17
CA SER A 121 -6.97 -7.67 -6.68
C SER A 121 -6.41 -9.09 -6.61
N LEU A 122 -5.43 -9.40 -7.47
CA LEU A 122 -4.64 -10.63 -7.38
C LEU A 122 -3.51 -10.53 -6.33
N TYR A 123 -3.28 -9.35 -5.75
CA TYR A 123 -2.33 -9.21 -4.66
C TYR A 123 -2.84 -9.86 -3.37
N ARG A 124 -1.92 -10.28 -2.50
CA ARG A 124 -2.23 -10.93 -1.23
C ARG A 124 -2.93 -10.02 -0.23
N VAL A 125 -2.51 -8.76 -0.19
CA VAL A 125 -3.15 -7.75 0.67
C VAL A 125 -4.60 -7.57 0.23
N PRO A 126 -5.58 -7.55 1.15
CA PRO A 126 -6.95 -7.17 0.83
C PRO A 126 -6.98 -5.78 0.19
N GLU A 127 -7.18 -5.76 -1.11
CA GLU A 127 -7.12 -4.56 -1.94
C GLU A 127 -8.26 -4.59 -2.94
N HIS A 128 -8.95 -3.47 -3.10
CA HIS A 128 -10.13 -3.39 -3.93
C HIS A 128 -10.09 -2.18 -4.86
N GLY A 129 -10.48 -2.42 -6.12
CA GLY A 129 -10.91 -1.34 -6.99
C GLY A 129 -12.36 -0.95 -6.70
N LEU A 130 -12.72 0.27 -7.08
CA LEU A 130 -14.05 0.84 -6.92
C LEU A 130 -14.76 0.91 -8.27
N LEU A 131 -15.76 0.05 -8.49
CA LEU A 131 -16.62 0.10 -9.66
C LEU A 131 -17.91 0.84 -9.31
N ILE A 132 -18.25 1.87 -10.08
CA ILE A 132 -19.47 2.66 -9.89
C ILE A 132 -20.31 2.56 -11.16
N ASP A 133 -21.49 1.93 -11.04
CA ASP A 133 -22.47 1.79 -12.12
C ASP A 133 -23.62 2.78 -11.93
N PHE A 134 -23.66 3.81 -12.76
CA PHE A 134 -24.69 4.83 -12.80
C PHE A 134 -25.90 4.43 -13.69
N GLY A 135 -26.00 3.18 -14.06
CA GLY A 135 -27.00 2.66 -14.97
C GLY A 135 -26.64 2.80 -16.45
N THR A 136 -26.32 3.99 -16.91
CA THR A 136 -25.96 4.29 -18.32
C THR A 136 -24.49 4.63 -18.52
N TYR A 137 -23.73 4.74 -17.44
CA TYR A 137 -22.31 5.06 -17.44
C TYR A 137 -21.61 4.32 -16.31
N VAL A 138 -20.47 3.73 -16.60
CA VAL A 138 -19.71 2.92 -15.65
C VAL A 138 -18.31 3.51 -15.50
N VAL A 139 -17.93 3.77 -14.26
CA VAL A 139 -16.57 4.19 -13.87
C VAL A 139 -15.92 3.05 -13.11
N TRP A 140 -14.70 2.70 -13.48
CA TRP A 140 -13.90 1.76 -12.72
C TRP A 140 -12.58 2.42 -12.28
N ASN A 141 -12.48 2.69 -10.99
CA ASN A 141 -11.22 3.07 -10.36
C ASN A 141 -10.51 1.78 -9.90
N MET A 142 -9.49 1.37 -10.65
CA MET A 142 -8.70 0.17 -10.32
C MET A 142 -7.82 0.38 -9.10
N VAL A 143 -7.54 1.62 -8.71
CA VAL A 143 -6.55 1.94 -7.68
C VAL A 143 -5.20 1.31 -8.04
N ASP A 144 -4.64 0.45 -7.21
CA ASP A 144 -3.37 -0.26 -7.49
C ASP A 144 -3.59 -1.72 -7.92
N THR A 145 -4.85 -2.16 -8.02
CA THR A 145 -5.19 -3.57 -8.23
C THR A 145 -4.53 -4.18 -9.46
N LEU A 146 -4.11 -5.41 -9.31
CA LEU A 146 -3.73 -6.29 -10.40
C LEU A 146 -4.89 -7.22 -10.72
N VAL A 147 -5.28 -7.29 -11.99
CA VAL A 147 -6.41 -8.11 -12.42
C VAL A 147 -6.00 -8.99 -13.61
N ASP A 148 -6.69 -10.13 -13.76
CA ASP A 148 -6.54 -11.04 -14.88
C ASP A 148 -7.82 -11.16 -15.71
N ALA A 149 -7.79 -11.99 -16.73
CA ALA A 149 -8.94 -12.23 -17.60
C ALA A 149 -10.14 -12.85 -16.86
N SER A 150 -9.92 -13.55 -15.74
CA SER A 150 -11.02 -14.14 -14.95
C SER A 150 -11.78 -13.07 -14.18
N ILE A 151 -11.09 -12.10 -13.61
CA ILE A 151 -11.68 -10.93 -12.95
C ILE A 151 -12.44 -10.07 -13.96
N ILE A 152 -11.86 -9.83 -15.15
CA ILE A 152 -12.52 -9.06 -16.22
C ILE A 152 -13.79 -9.77 -16.71
N LYS A 153 -13.75 -11.08 -16.87
CA LYS A 153 -14.94 -11.88 -17.21
C LYS A 153 -16.03 -11.79 -16.15
N LYS A 154 -15.66 -11.83 -14.87
CA LYS A 154 -16.59 -11.68 -13.76
C LYS A 154 -17.16 -10.26 -13.72
N LEU A 155 -16.35 -9.25 -14.01
CA LEU A 155 -16.76 -7.86 -14.14
C LEU A 155 -17.85 -7.71 -15.23
N ASP A 156 -17.63 -8.27 -16.43
CA ASP A 156 -18.61 -8.25 -17.53
C ASP A 156 -19.96 -8.88 -17.11
N GLN A 157 -19.90 -10.05 -16.42
CA GLN A 157 -21.08 -10.67 -15.85
C GLN A 157 -21.80 -9.78 -14.83
N THR A 158 -21.03 -9.13 -13.95
CA THR A 158 -21.54 -8.23 -12.90
C THR A 158 -22.20 -6.98 -13.52
N LEU A 159 -21.66 -6.49 -14.63
CA LEU A 159 -22.21 -5.35 -15.38
C LEU A 159 -23.36 -5.74 -16.30
N GLY A 160 -23.63 -7.03 -16.51
CA GLY A 160 -24.71 -7.48 -17.41
C GLY A 160 -24.48 -7.07 -18.85
N GLY A 161 -23.24 -7.03 -19.33
CA GLY A 161 -22.85 -6.64 -20.68
C GLY A 161 -22.73 -5.13 -20.90
N LYS A 162 -22.80 -4.30 -19.86
CA LYS A 162 -22.45 -2.87 -19.96
C LYS A 162 -20.92 -2.70 -20.06
N SER A 163 -20.47 -1.75 -20.85
CA SER A 163 -19.06 -1.42 -20.95
C SER A 163 -18.61 -0.49 -19.82
N VAL A 164 -17.34 -0.61 -19.42
CA VAL A 164 -16.66 0.39 -18.60
C VAL A 164 -16.42 1.61 -19.49
N ASN A 165 -16.99 2.77 -19.13
CA ASN A 165 -16.84 3.98 -19.92
C ASN A 165 -15.60 4.77 -19.52
N LEU A 166 -15.28 4.83 -18.23
CA LEU A 166 -14.11 5.51 -17.70
C LEU A 166 -13.30 4.57 -16.82
N LEU A 167 -12.03 4.42 -17.16
CA LEU A 167 -11.08 3.55 -16.46
C LEU A 167 -9.94 4.38 -15.86
N PHE A 168 -9.79 4.34 -14.55
CA PHE A 168 -8.57 4.73 -13.89
C PHE A 168 -7.59 3.56 -13.91
N TRP A 169 -6.49 3.72 -14.62
CA TRP A 169 -5.57 2.64 -14.91
C TRP A 169 -4.23 2.82 -14.20
N PRO A 170 -3.90 1.98 -13.21
CA PRO A 170 -2.62 2.04 -12.51
C PRO A 170 -1.50 1.48 -13.40
N TYR A 171 -0.81 2.33 -14.11
CA TYR A 171 0.14 1.90 -15.14
C TYR A 171 1.56 1.65 -14.63
N GLN A 172 1.96 2.31 -13.55
CA GLN A 172 3.33 2.17 -13.05
C GLN A 172 3.55 0.82 -12.38
N PRO A 173 4.61 0.09 -12.74
CA PRO A 173 5.12 -0.99 -11.90
C PRO A 173 6.04 -0.39 -10.83
N LEU A 174 5.84 -0.76 -9.57
CA LEU A 174 6.74 -0.40 -8.48
C LEU A 174 8.01 -1.25 -8.56
N ILE A 175 9.17 -0.61 -8.63
CA ILE A 175 10.47 -1.27 -8.65
C ILE A 175 11.47 -0.68 -7.63
N GLU A 176 11.19 0.49 -7.10
CA GLU A 176 12.05 1.15 -6.10
C GLU A 176 12.15 0.37 -4.80
N THR A 177 11.16 -0.43 -4.46
CA THR A 177 11.17 -1.32 -3.28
C THR A 177 12.05 -2.54 -3.46
N ASP A 178 12.43 -2.88 -4.69
CA ASP A 178 13.32 -4.01 -4.97
C ASP A 178 14.72 -3.73 -4.40
N ALA A 179 15.19 -2.47 -4.43
CA ALA A 179 16.50 -2.10 -3.92
C ALA A 179 16.66 -2.36 -2.40
N PRO A 180 15.78 -1.84 -1.50
CA PRO A 180 15.81 -2.19 -0.10
C PRO A 180 15.59 -3.68 0.19
N SER A 181 14.90 -4.38 -0.70
CA SER A 181 14.62 -5.82 -0.59
C SER A 181 15.73 -6.72 -1.14
N ASN A 182 16.86 -6.12 -1.53
CA ASN A 182 17.99 -6.83 -2.13
C ASN A 182 17.59 -7.68 -3.36
N LEU A 183 16.61 -7.21 -4.12
CA LEU A 183 16.15 -7.80 -5.36
C LEU A 183 16.76 -7.08 -6.56
N PRO A 184 16.96 -7.78 -7.69
CA PRO A 184 17.42 -7.13 -8.91
C PRO A 184 16.39 -6.12 -9.42
N ILE A 185 16.82 -4.87 -9.62
CA ILE A 185 15.96 -3.82 -10.18
C ILE A 185 15.70 -4.12 -11.65
N LYS A 186 14.48 -4.53 -11.95
CA LYS A 186 14.04 -4.89 -13.30
C LYS A 186 12.63 -4.41 -13.55
N ILE A 187 12.38 -3.86 -14.73
CA ILE A 187 11.02 -3.54 -15.14
C ILE A 187 10.23 -4.85 -15.27
N PRO A 188 9.16 -5.06 -14.50
CA PRO A 188 8.37 -6.29 -14.50
C PRO A 188 7.44 -6.33 -15.72
N LEU A 189 8.02 -6.55 -16.91
CA LEU A 189 7.31 -6.49 -18.20
C LEU A 189 6.09 -7.42 -18.26
N LYS A 190 6.13 -8.56 -17.57
CA LYS A 190 4.99 -9.48 -17.52
C LYS A 190 3.80 -8.81 -16.82
N ARG A 191 4.00 -8.21 -15.64
CA ARG A 191 2.94 -7.49 -14.91
C ARG A 191 2.43 -6.29 -15.69
N PHE A 192 3.34 -5.54 -16.32
CA PHE A 192 2.95 -4.42 -17.17
C PHE A 192 2.09 -4.88 -18.34
N SER A 193 2.47 -6.00 -19.00
CA SER A 193 1.65 -6.60 -20.06
C SER A 193 0.26 -7.03 -19.59
N GLU A 194 0.12 -7.52 -18.37
CA GLU A 194 -1.19 -7.87 -17.78
C GLU A 194 -2.04 -6.62 -17.54
N LYS A 195 -1.45 -5.54 -17.02
CA LYS A 195 -2.12 -4.24 -16.92
C LYS A 195 -2.59 -3.70 -18.28
N VAL A 196 -1.75 -3.81 -19.31
CA VAL A 196 -2.11 -3.41 -20.70
C VAL A 196 -3.27 -4.24 -21.24
N LYS A 197 -3.30 -5.54 -20.99
CA LYS A 197 -4.41 -6.42 -21.40
C LYS A 197 -5.75 -5.97 -20.82
N THR A 198 -5.77 -5.37 -19.63
CA THR A 198 -7.00 -4.85 -19.06
C THR A 198 -7.60 -3.76 -19.94
N VAL A 199 -6.80 -2.80 -20.39
CA VAL A 199 -7.24 -1.75 -21.34
C VAL A 199 -7.70 -2.37 -22.67
N GLN A 200 -6.93 -3.34 -23.19
CA GLN A 200 -7.22 -4.03 -24.43
C GLN A 200 -8.54 -4.82 -24.40
N LEU A 201 -8.89 -5.44 -23.28
CA LEU A 201 -10.10 -6.24 -23.14
C LEU A 201 -11.35 -5.38 -22.89
N LEU A 202 -11.19 -4.26 -22.19
CA LEU A 202 -12.30 -3.40 -21.81
C LEU A 202 -12.68 -2.38 -22.88
N HIS A 203 -11.72 -1.90 -23.66
CA HIS A 203 -11.92 -0.82 -24.64
C HIS A 203 -12.72 0.36 -24.07
N PRO A 204 -12.32 0.98 -22.97
CA PRO A 204 -13.09 2.05 -22.35
C PRO A 204 -13.15 3.30 -23.23
N ASP A 205 -14.17 4.14 -23.04
CA ASP A 205 -14.28 5.41 -23.77
C ASP A 205 -13.14 6.37 -23.35
N ILE A 206 -12.85 6.41 -22.05
CA ILE A 206 -11.80 7.26 -21.45
C ILE A 206 -10.88 6.39 -20.60
N VAL A 207 -9.56 6.55 -20.78
CA VAL A 207 -8.51 5.96 -19.90
C VAL A 207 -7.74 7.07 -19.22
N ILE A 208 -7.58 6.94 -17.92
CA ILE A 208 -6.80 7.84 -17.08
C ILE A 208 -5.63 7.06 -16.51
N PRO A 209 -4.40 7.19 -17.06
CA PRO A 209 -3.19 6.69 -16.42
C PRO A 209 -3.01 7.41 -15.08
N TYR A 210 -2.91 6.67 -13.97
CA TYR A 210 -3.16 7.25 -12.67
C TYR A 210 -2.38 6.49 -11.58
N SER A 211 -2.34 7.04 -10.36
CA SER A 211 -1.56 6.50 -9.23
C SER A 211 -0.06 6.49 -9.52
N ASP A 212 0.46 7.67 -9.95
CA ASP A 212 1.82 7.81 -10.48
C ASP A 212 2.94 7.67 -9.46
N GLY A 213 2.60 7.75 -8.16
CA GLY A 213 3.61 7.52 -7.16
C GLY A 213 4.09 8.74 -6.39
N GLN A 214 5.24 8.58 -5.80
CA GLN A 214 5.78 9.42 -4.76
C GLN A 214 7.27 9.68 -4.98
N PHE A 215 7.77 10.82 -4.49
CA PHE A 215 9.19 11.12 -4.43
C PHE A 215 9.74 10.99 -3.02
N GLY A 216 10.91 10.32 -2.92
CA GLY A 216 11.72 10.31 -1.71
C GLY A 216 12.40 11.67 -1.48
N GLN A 217 12.41 12.11 -0.23
CA GLN A 217 13.08 13.30 0.24
C GLN A 217 14.15 12.95 1.28
N GLY A 218 15.18 13.81 1.41
CA GLY A 218 16.25 13.58 2.37
C GLY A 218 16.87 12.18 2.24
N PRO A 219 16.85 11.35 3.30
CA PRO A 219 17.41 9.99 3.28
C PRO A 219 16.81 9.07 2.22
N ALA A 220 15.58 9.31 1.79
CA ALA A 220 14.89 8.49 0.78
C ALA A 220 15.17 8.93 -0.66
N SER A 221 15.83 10.07 -0.88
CA SER A 221 16.00 10.68 -2.21
C SER A 221 16.78 9.81 -3.21
N TRP A 222 17.66 8.92 -2.74
CA TRP A 222 18.43 8.02 -3.59
C TRP A 222 17.55 7.01 -4.36
N LEU A 223 16.37 6.68 -3.83
CA LEU A 223 15.40 5.77 -4.48
C LEU A 223 14.71 6.41 -5.69
N ASN A 224 14.74 7.74 -5.82
CA ASN A 224 14.11 8.43 -6.94
C ASN A 224 14.68 8.02 -8.30
N HIS A 225 15.92 7.52 -8.34
CA HIS A 225 16.54 6.99 -9.56
C HIS A 225 15.88 5.73 -10.11
N TYR A 226 15.10 5.02 -9.27
CA TYR A 226 14.40 3.79 -9.63
C TYR A 226 12.90 3.97 -9.81
N LYS A 227 12.41 5.22 -9.74
CA LYS A 227 10.99 5.54 -9.87
C LYS A 227 10.61 5.79 -11.33
N PHE A 228 9.30 5.68 -11.60
CA PHE A 228 8.71 5.96 -12.92
C PHE A 228 9.33 5.17 -14.08
N PRO A 229 9.40 3.83 -13.99
CA PRO A 229 9.97 3.01 -15.05
C PRO A 229 9.21 3.12 -16.39
N ILE A 230 7.96 3.53 -16.37
CA ILE A 230 7.14 3.81 -17.55
C ILE A 230 6.82 5.30 -17.58
N SER A 231 7.28 6.02 -18.61
CA SER A 231 6.89 7.41 -18.77
C SER A 231 5.40 7.55 -19.11
N TYR A 232 4.81 8.71 -18.79
CA TYR A 232 3.42 8.99 -19.17
C TYR A 232 3.21 8.88 -20.69
N ASP A 233 4.14 9.40 -21.50
CA ASP A 233 4.09 9.32 -22.96
C ASP A 233 4.10 7.86 -23.45
N ASN A 234 4.90 6.99 -22.81
CA ASN A 234 4.91 5.56 -23.14
C ASN A 234 3.60 4.88 -22.74
N ALA A 235 3.01 5.24 -21.61
CA ALA A 235 1.69 4.75 -21.21
C ALA A 235 0.62 5.17 -22.22
N CYS A 236 0.61 6.44 -22.64
CA CYS A 236 -0.29 6.94 -23.68
C CYS A 236 -0.11 6.20 -25.02
N ALA A 237 1.13 6.01 -25.47
CA ALA A 237 1.43 5.27 -26.69
C ALA A 237 0.93 3.83 -26.64
N VAL A 238 1.10 3.17 -25.51
CA VAL A 238 0.60 1.80 -25.29
C VAL A 238 -0.93 1.76 -25.33
N ILE A 239 -1.63 2.67 -24.63
CA ILE A 239 -3.10 2.76 -24.67
C ILE A 239 -3.57 2.94 -26.09
N GLN A 240 -3.00 3.90 -26.85
CA GLN A 240 -3.35 4.16 -28.24
C GLN A 240 -3.12 2.93 -29.14
N SER A 241 -2.13 2.10 -28.85
CA SER A 241 -1.86 0.90 -29.63
C SER A 241 -2.87 -0.22 -29.41
N VAL A 242 -3.42 -0.36 -28.20
CA VAL A 242 -4.33 -1.46 -27.83
C VAL A 242 -5.81 -1.04 -27.80
N SER A 243 -6.09 0.25 -27.66
CA SER A 243 -7.44 0.84 -27.63
C SER A 243 -7.44 2.23 -28.31
N PRO A 244 -7.28 2.28 -29.65
CA PRO A 244 -7.08 3.54 -30.38
C PRO A 244 -8.28 4.48 -30.34
N GLN A 245 -9.48 3.97 -29.98
CA GLN A 245 -10.69 4.76 -29.81
C GLN A 245 -10.80 5.44 -28.45
N SER A 246 -9.98 5.03 -27.46
CA SER A 246 -10.04 5.60 -26.12
C SER A 246 -9.44 7.01 -26.11
N GLU A 247 -10.16 7.93 -25.48
CA GLU A 247 -9.62 9.24 -25.12
C GLU A 247 -8.73 9.09 -23.87
N ILE A 248 -7.58 9.76 -23.85
CA ILE A 248 -6.64 9.71 -22.72
C ILE A 248 -6.67 11.06 -22.00
N PHE A 249 -6.83 11.01 -20.69
CA PHE A 249 -6.85 12.21 -19.87
C PHE A 249 -5.72 12.18 -18.84
N GLU A 250 -4.95 13.30 -18.72
CA GLU A 250 -3.88 13.44 -17.72
C GLU A 250 -4.44 13.95 -16.38
N PRO A 251 -4.30 13.19 -15.28
CA PRO A 251 -4.88 13.54 -13.99
C PRO A 251 -3.97 14.49 -13.19
N LEU A 252 -3.86 15.74 -13.61
CA LEU A 252 -3.08 16.72 -12.84
C LEU A 252 -3.85 17.17 -11.59
N PRO A 253 -3.19 17.30 -10.42
CA PRO A 253 -3.83 17.82 -9.22
C PRO A 253 -4.53 19.17 -9.45
N GLY A 254 -5.74 19.28 -8.94
CA GLY A 254 -6.61 20.43 -9.14
C GLY A 254 -7.44 20.41 -10.43
N ASN A 255 -7.21 19.47 -11.36
CA ASN A 255 -8.11 19.29 -12.48
C ASN A 255 -9.42 18.66 -12.03
N VAL A 256 -10.52 19.08 -12.66
CA VAL A 256 -11.85 18.50 -12.47
C VAL A 256 -12.34 18.01 -13.82
N LEU A 257 -12.50 16.70 -13.95
CA LEU A 257 -13.10 16.08 -15.12
C LEU A 257 -14.61 16.09 -14.95
N SER A 258 -15.31 16.87 -15.77
CA SER A 258 -16.77 16.95 -15.76
C SER A 258 -17.34 16.21 -16.96
N ILE A 259 -18.24 15.25 -16.71
CA ILE A 259 -18.91 14.44 -17.73
C ILE A 259 -20.42 14.69 -17.62
N ASN A 260 -20.96 15.34 -18.60
CA ASN A 260 -22.38 15.66 -18.67
C ASN A 260 -23.18 14.58 -19.45
N SER A 261 -24.46 14.85 -19.71
CA SER A 261 -25.36 13.96 -20.46
C SER A 261 -24.92 13.70 -21.91
N SER A 262 -24.10 14.58 -22.51
CA SER A 262 -23.53 14.37 -23.85
C SER A 262 -22.31 13.43 -23.86
N ARG A 263 -21.85 13.00 -22.69
CA ARG A 263 -20.68 12.14 -22.47
C ARG A 263 -19.36 12.74 -22.96
N ARG A 264 -19.30 14.02 -23.24
CA ARG A 264 -18.08 14.72 -23.60
C ARG A 264 -17.40 15.23 -22.33
N PRO A 265 -16.13 14.89 -22.13
CA PRO A 265 -15.39 15.39 -20.98
C PRO A 265 -15.10 16.88 -21.13
N LEU A 266 -15.23 17.60 -20.02
CA LEU A 266 -14.81 18.98 -19.88
C LEU A 266 -13.85 19.08 -18.71
N VAL A 267 -12.71 19.75 -18.90
CA VAL A 267 -11.72 19.95 -17.85
C VAL A 267 -11.92 21.33 -17.23
N LEU A 268 -12.11 21.34 -15.92
CA LEU A 268 -12.21 22.54 -15.10
C LEU A 268 -11.04 22.54 -14.09
N ARG A 269 -10.96 23.59 -13.25
CA ARG A 269 -9.98 23.70 -12.16
C ARG A 269 -10.71 23.82 -10.83
N SER A 270 -10.16 23.20 -9.80
CA SER A 270 -10.59 23.36 -8.41
C SER A 270 -9.82 24.51 -7.75
N ASP A 271 -10.50 25.35 -7.01
CA ASP A 271 -9.87 26.47 -6.27
C ASP A 271 -9.12 26.00 -5.00
N GLY A 272 -9.46 24.84 -4.48
CA GLY A 272 -8.88 24.31 -3.23
C GLY A 272 -7.62 23.47 -3.42
N ILE A 273 -7.12 23.28 -4.66
CA ILE A 273 -5.96 22.42 -4.93
C ILE A 273 -4.97 23.18 -5.81
N GLU A 274 -3.80 23.45 -5.25
CA GLU A 274 -2.70 24.11 -5.93
C GLU A 274 -1.68 23.08 -6.40
N LEU A 275 -1.46 23.01 -7.72
CA LEU A 275 -0.37 22.25 -8.30
C LEU A 275 0.93 23.01 -8.09
N MET A 276 1.88 22.40 -7.40
CA MET A 276 3.20 22.96 -7.17
C MET A 276 4.13 22.65 -8.35
N GLN A 277 5.09 23.51 -8.62
CA GLN A 277 6.06 23.26 -9.69
C GLN A 277 6.88 22.02 -9.38
N CYS A 278 6.85 21.06 -10.32
CA CYS A 278 7.70 19.88 -10.30
C CYS A 278 8.72 19.98 -11.42
N SER A 279 9.97 19.66 -11.13
CA SER A 279 11.00 19.52 -12.15
C SER A 279 10.74 18.24 -12.94
N SER A 280 10.53 18.36 -14.26
CA SER A 280 10.42 17.19 -15.15
C SER A 280 11.74 16.42 -15.28
N ALA A 281 12.86 16.99 -14.84
CA ALA A 281 14.18 16.39 -14.87
C ALA A 281 14.33 15.21 -13.90
N ASP A 282 13.43 15.08 -12.91
CA ASP A 282 13.51 14.07 -11.85
C ASP A 282 12.88 12.71 -12.23
N LYS A 283 12.32 12.60 -13.44
CA LYS A 283 11.60 11.39 -13.91
C LYS A 283 12.45 10.37 -14.70
N ASN A 284 13.76 10.41 -14.60
CA ASN A 284 14.59 9.50 -15.37
C ASN A 284 14.99 8.28 -14.55
N LEU A 285 14.41 7.13 -14.90
CA LEU A 285 14.86 5.84 -14.40
C LEU A 285 16.35 5.63 -14.77
N ASP A 286 17.18 5.44 -13.76
CA ASP A 286 18.59 5.08 -13.92
C ASP A 286 18.91 3.80 -13.13
N THR A 287 18.71 2.66 -13.80
CA THR A 287 19.00 1.33 -13.24
C THR A 287 20.48 1.00 -13.21
N THR A 288 21.36 1.87 -13.71
CA THR A 288 22.81 1.64 -13.73
C THR A 288 23.51 2.08 -12.44
N ARG A 289 22.82 2.85 -11.58
CA ARG A 289 23.36 3.25 -10.28
C ARG A 289 23.47 2.06 -9.34
N GLU A 290 24.57 2.02 -8.61
CA GLU A 290 24.74 1.06 -7.52
C GLU A 290 23.73 1.34 -6.41
N ILE A 291 23.16 0.26 -5.90
CA ILE A 291 22.30 0.32 -4.71
C ILE A 291 23.20 0.67 -3.53
N LEU A 292 22.89 1.77 -2.84
CA LEU A 292 23.63 2.14 -1.63
C LEU A 292 23.57 1.01 -0.60
N SER A 293 24.70 0.68 0.00
CA SER A 293 24.73 -0.22 1.16
C SER A 293 24.00 0.42 2.35
N LEU A 294 23.65 -0.38 3.34
CA LEU A 294 22.97 0.16 4.52
C LEU A 294 23.89 1.13 5.28
N GLU A 295 25.19 0.86 5.30
CA GLU A 295 26.21 1.69 5.95
C GLU A 295 26.41 3.02 5.23
N GLU A 296 26.16 3.07 3.93
CA GLU A 296 26.23 4.30 3.10
C GLU A 296 24.96 5.11 3.14
N THR A 297 23.85 4.53 3.63
CA THR A 297 22.57 5.23 3.71
C THR A 297 22.61 6.24 4.84
N LEU A 298 22.30 7.50 4.52
CA LEU A 298 22.32 8.60 5.48
C LEU A 298 21.27 8.35 6.57
N LEU A 299 21.72 8.38 7.81
CA LEU A 299 20.80 8.37 8.96
C LEU A 299 20.23 9.76 9.19
N PRO A 300 18.92 9.90 9.48
CA PRO A 300 18.39 11.15 9.98
C PRO A 300 19.16 11.62 11.22
N SER A 301 19.60 12.89 11.23
CA SER A 301 20.51 13.42 12.25
C SER A 301 19.98 13.38 13.69
N HIS A 302 18.66 13.26 13.84
CA HIS A 302 17.99 13.13 15.14
C HIS A 302 17.94 11.70 15.67
N LEU A 303 18.25 10.68 14.85
CA LEU A 303 18.30 9.29 15.27
C LEU A 303 19.65 8.97 15.91
N LYS A 304 19.64 8.73 17.21
CA LYS A 304 20.82 8.37 17.98
C LYS A 304 20.52 7.15 18.82
N LEU A 305 21.49 6.23 18.87
CA LEU A 305 21.44 5.08 19.75
C LEU A 305 21.73 5.54 21.19
N THR A 306 20.83 5.24 22.12
CA THR A 306 20.97 5.53 23.56
C THR A 306 20.95 4.29 24.41
N SER A 307 20.41 3.17 23.88
CA SER A 307 20.37 1.86 24.51
C SER A 307 21.54 0.97 24.07
N SER A 308 21.93 0.00 24.87
CA SER A 308 22.87 -1.03 24.42
C SER A 308 22.17 -1.98 23.44
N VAL A 309 22.94 -2.55 22.52
CA VAL A 309 22.39 -3.55 21.56
C VAL A 309 21.89 -4.81 22.31
N SER A 310 22.51 -5.15 23.48
CA SER A 310 21.99 -6.22 24.34
C SER A 310 20.56 -5.92 24.82
N ALA A 311 20.28 -4.69 25.27
CA ALA A 311 18.95 -4.30 25.72
C ALA A 311 17.93 -4.36 24.59
N LEU A 312 18.33 -3.99 23.37
CA LEU A 312 17.47 -4.13 22.17
C LEU A 312 17.23 -5.60 21.83
N SER A 313 18.24 -6.46 21.97
CA SER A 313 18.09 -7.90 21.77
C SER A 313 17.12 -8.53 22.77
N ASP A 314 17.23 -8.18 24.04
CA ASP A 314 16.33 -8.65 25.10
C ASP A 314 14.88 -8.19 24.84
N TRP A 315 14.72 -6.94 24.38
CA TRP A 315 13.41 -6.42 24.00
C TRP A 315 12.81 -7.23 22.84
N ILE A 316 13.58 -7.51 21.78
CA ILE A 316 13.14 -8.31 20.64
C ILE A 316 12.67 -9.70 21.08
N GLN A 317 13.42 -10.37 21.95
CA GLN A 317 13.05 -11.70 22.42
C GLN A 317 11.74 -11.67 23.22
N ASN A 318 11.54 -10.67 24.07
CA ASN A 318 10.29 -10.51 24.83
C ASN A 318 9.11 -10.24 23.91
N GLN A 319 9.26 -9.35 22.93
CA GLN A 319 8.21 -9.06 21.96
C GLN A 319 7.86 -10.27 21.08
N TRP A 320 8.85 -11.13 20.79
CA TRP A 320 8.58 -12.37 20.07
C TRP A 320 7.65 -13.30 20.85
N LEU A 321 7.87 -13.42 22.18
CA LEU A 321 7.00 -14.23 23.03
C LEU A 321 5.56 -13.68 23.08
N GLU A 322 5.40 -12.36 23.05
CA GLU A 322 4.09 -11.72 22.96
C GLU A 322 3.46 -11.91 21.58
N ALA A 323 4.24 -11.77 20.51
CA ALA A 323 3.79 -11.93 19.14
C ALA A 323 3.22 -13.34 18.86
N LEU A 324 3.77 -14.38 19.49
CA LEU A 324 3.26 -15.75 19.39
C LEU A 324 1.81 -15.92 19.89
N GLN A 325 1.34 -14.99 20.70
CA GLN A 325 -0.02 -14.98 21.26
C GLN A 325 -0.94 -13.93 20.61
N ASN A 326 -0.40 -13.13 19.66
CA ASN A 326 -1.12 -12.03 19.07
C ASN A 326 -2.02 -12.54 17.92
N PRO A 327 -3.37 -12.41 18.01
CA PRO A 327 -4.29 -12.87 16.99
C PRO A 327 -4.12 -12.16 15.63
N PHE A 328 -3.64 -10.92 15.58
CA PHE A 328 -3.33 -10.24 14.32
C PHE A 328 -2.20 -10.91 13.54
N LEU A 329 -1.33 -11.64 14.24
CA LEU A 329 -0.21 -12.35 13.64
C LEU A 329 -0.51 -13.83 13.36
N TYR A 330 -1.72 -14.30 13.66
CA TYR A 330 -2.06 -15.73 13.55
C TYR A 330 -1.79 -16.29 12.15
N CYS A 331 -2.32 -15.67 11.12
CA CYS A 331 -2.13 -16.14 9.74
C CYS A 331 -0.64 -16.12 9.35
N TYR A 332 0.10 -15.09 9.75
CA TYR A 332 1.53 -15.00 9.52
C TYR A 332 2.31 -16.12 10.23
N LEU A 333 2.00 -16.37 11.49
CA LEU A 333 2.64 -17.45 12.28
C LEU A 333 2.34 -18.83 11.69
N GLN A 334 1.11 -19.06 11.20
CA GLN A 334 0.77 -20.30 10.50
C GLN A 334 1.55 -20.45 9.19
N SER A 335 1.71 -19.36 8.43
CA SER A 335 2.54 -19.37 7.22
C SER A 335 4.01 -19.62 7.54
N MET A 336 4.56 -19.02 8.60
CA MET A 336 5.92 -19.32 9.07
C MET A 336 6.10 -20.81 9.40
N LEU A 337 5.12 -21.41 10.07
CA LEU A 337 5.13 -22.86 10.39
C LEU A 337 5.08 -23.72 9.13
N PHE A 338 4.17 -23.41 8.21
CA PHE A 338 4.02 -24.14 6.95
C PHE A 338 5.31 -24.10 6.12
N TRP A 339 5.85 -22.89 5.91
CA TRP A 339 7.06 -22.67 5.14
C TRP A 339 8.34 -22.98 5.91
N ARG A 340 8.29 -23.26 7.21
CA ARG A 340 9.42 -23.52 8.10
C ARG A 340 10.43 -22.37 8.11
N VAL A 341 9.94 -21.15 8.31
CA VAL A 341 10.72 -19.92 8.23
C VAL A 341 11.30 -19.55 9.58
N GLU A 342 12.57 -19.23 9.61
CA GLU A 342 13.27 -18.50 10.68
C GLU A 342 13.18 -17.00 10.37
N TYR A 343 12.70 -16.19 11.32
CA TYR A 343 12.73 -14.73 11.17
C TYR A 343 14.03 -14.20 11.82
N ARG A 344 14.70 -13.28 11.13
CA ARG A 344 15.98 -12.71 11.54
C ARG A 344 15.90 -11.20 11.61
N ILE A 345 16.39 -10.64 12.72
CA ILE A 345 16.63 -9.21 12.86
C ILE A 345 18.14 -9.02 12.97
N VAL A 346 18.73 -8.27 12.04
CA VAL A 346 20.15 -7.93 12.03
C VAL A 346 20.28 -6.46 12.41
N LEU A 347 20.82 -6.21 13.58
CA LEU A 347 21.15 -4.87 14.06
C LEU A 347 22.59 -4.54 13.72
N ILE A 348 22.83 -3.37 13.12
CA ILE A 348 24.15 -2.87 12.79
C ILE A 348 24.51 -1.72 13.72
N ASP A 349 25.68 -1.81 14.33
CA ASP A 349 26.30 -0.71 15.09
C ASP A 349 27.78 -0.55 14.70
N ASP A 350 28.51 0.29 15.44
CA ASP A 350 29.92 0.54 15.19
C ASP A 350 30.82 -0.69 15.41
N GLN A 351 30.31 -1.75 16.04
CA GLN A 351 31.04 -3.01 16.32
C GLN A 351 30.72 -4.08 15.24
N GLY A 352 29.78 -3.79 14.36
CA GLY A 352 29.35 -4.68 13.29
C GLY A 352 27.96 -5.29 13.49
N PRO A 353 27.55 -6.20 12.61
CA PRO A 353 26.20 -6.75 12.61
C PRO A 353 26.00 -7.81 13.70
N ILE A 354 24.90 -7.71 14.43
CA ILE A 354 24.42 -8.71 15.39
C ILE A 354 23.11 -9.30 14.88
N THR A 355 23.06 -10.64 14.72
CA THR A 355 21.89 -11.36 14.23
C THR A 355 21.10 -11.97 15.38
N ILE A 356 19.83 -11.60 15.49
CA ILE A 356 18.86 -12.15 16.43
C ILE A 356 17.91 -13.04 15.64
N LYS A 357 17.80 -14.31 16.04
CA LYS A 357 16.99 -15.32 15.39
C LYS A 357 15.73 -15.58 16.19
N LEU A 358 14.59 -15.60 15.51
CA LEU A 358 13.28 -15.83 16.06
C LEU A 358 12.67 -17.04 15.34
N ILE A 359 12.46 -18.12 16.08
CA ILE A 359 11.96 -19.39 15.56
C ILE A 359 10.68 -19.73 16.30
N HIS A 360 9.67 -20.19 15.56
CA HIS A 360 8.44 -20.64 16.20
C HIS A 360 8.72 -21.88 17.05
N PRO A 361 8.23 -21.95 18.31
CA PRO A 361 8.54 -23.06 19.24
C PRO A 361 8.21 -24.45 18.70
N ASP A 362 7.15 -24.57 17.87
CA ASP A 362 6.79 -25.83 17.25
C ASP A 362 7.79 -26.31 16.20
N LEU A 363 8.56 -25.43 15.62
CA LEU A 363 9.65 -25.78 14.70
C LEU A 363 10.89 -26.26 15.49
N GLU A 364 11.18 -25.65 16.64
CA GLU A 364 12.26 -26.08 17.53
C GLU A 364 11.98 -27.47 18.11
N SER A 365 10.76 -27.70 18.61
CA SER A 365 10.37 -28.95 19.28
C SER A 365 10.34 -30.17 18.36
N LYS A 366 10.06 -29.97 17.05
CA LYS A 366 10.01 -31.03 16.03
C LYS A 366 11.38 -31.37 15.45
N GLY A 367 12.45 -30.79 15.99
CA GLY A 367 13.80 -31.01 15.54
C GLY A 367 13.95 -30.67 14.05
N CYS A 368 14.15 -29.40 13.71
CA CYS A 368 14.49 -28.98 12.33
C CYS A 368 15.71 -29.71 11.74
N HIS A 369 16.36 -30.57 12.52
CA HIS A 369 17.52 -31.36 12.13
C HIS A 369 17.17 -32.65 11.37
N GLN A 370 15.92 -33.05 11.23
CA GLN A 370 15.53 -34.31 10.58
C GLN A 370 14.88 -34.18 9.20
N VAL A 371 15.05 -33.09 8.52
CA VAL A 371 14.66 -33.06 7.11
C VAL A 371 15.88 -33.36 6.25
N GLU A 372 16.16 -34.67 6.12
CA GLU A 372 17.16 -35.23 5.20
C GLU A 372 16.99 -34.79 3.73
N GLN A 373 15.98 -34.02 3.41
CA GLN A 373 15.65 -33.61 2.05
C GLN A 373 16.01 -32.16 1.69
N ASN A 374 16.56 -31.38 2.61
CA ASN A 374 17.03 -30.03 2.25
C ASN A 374 18.41 -29.76 2.87
N PRO A 375 19.49 -30.32 2.30
CA PRO A 375 20.82 -30.26 2.90
C PRO A 375 21.44 -28.85 2.87
N ILE A 376 20.80 -27.86 2.29
CA ILE A 376 21.54 -26.66 1.93
C ILE A 376 21.24 -25.47 2.82
N THR A 377 20.06 -25.32 3.47
CA THR A 377 19.86 -24.15 4.35
C THR A 377 18.41 -24.02 4.86
N SER A 378 18.23 -23.45 6.04
CA SER A 378 16.92 -23.03 6.58
C SER A 378 16.28 -21.94 5.70
N ASN A 379 14.97 -22.00 5.54
CA ASN A 379 14.21 -20.86 5.03
C ASN A 379 14.29 -19.72 6.03
N TYR A 380 14.40 -18.51 5.54
CA TYR A 380 14.45 -17.33 6.40
C TYR A 380 13.78 -16.12 5.75
N MET A 381 13.31 -15.25 6.62
CA MET A 381 13.03 -13.84 6.34
C MET A 381 13.94 -13.00 7.23
N GLN A 382 14.57 -11.98 6.68
CA GLN A 382 15.54 -11.17 7.38
C GLN A 382 15.27 -9.69 7.16
N VAL A 383 15.33 -8.93 8.23
CA VAL A 383 15.46 -7.47 8.19
C VAL A 383 16.81 -7.07 8.74
N MET A 384 17.39 -6.04 8.13
CA MET A 384 18.68 -5.47 8.53
C MET A 384 18.52 -3.95 8.64
N LEU A 385 18.92 -3.38 9.76
CA LEU A 385 18.82 -1.95 10.01
C LEU A 385 19.84 -1.50 11.07
N HIS A 386 20.14 -0.21 11.10
CA HIS A 386 20.95 0.36 12.17
C HIS A 386 20.24 0.25 13.51
N SER A 387 20.99 -0.03 14.56
CA SER A 387 20.47 -0.11 15.95
C SER A 387 19.75 1.17 16.38
N ALA A 388 20.23 2.35 15.93
CA ALA A 388 19.57 3.63 16.19
C ALA A 388 18.20 3.74 15.51
N VAL A 389 18.06 3.22 14.30
CA VAL A 389 16.76 3.16 13.59
C VAL A 389 15.83 2.21 14.31
N PHE A 390 16.30 1.03 14.67
CA PHE A 390 15.49 0.05 15.42
C PHE A 390 15.01 0.63 16.76
N GLN A 391 15.90 1.26 17.53
CA GLN A 391 15.50 1.93 18.77
C GLN A 391 14.45 3.00 18.53
N ALA A 392 14.59 3.81 17.49
CA ALA A 392 13.61 4.85 17.16
C ALA A 392 12.25 4.26 16.77
N LEU A 393 12.23 3.11 16.09
CA LEU A 393 11.00 2.38 15.76
C LEU A 393 10.24 1.95 17.02
N ILE A 394 10.92 1.28 17.97
CA ILE A 394 10.29 0.77 19.19
C ILE A 394 9.90 1.88 20.18
N GLU A 395 10.56 3.04 20.10
CA GLU A 395 10.23 4.22 20.93
C GLU A 395 9.21 5.15 20.25
N SER A 396 8.59 4.73 19.14
CA SER A 396 7.61 5.52 18.39
C SER A 396 8.15 6.87 17.85
N ARG A 397 9.46 7.00 17.71
CA ARG A 397 10.12 8.20 17.16
C ARG A 397 10.34 8.13 15.65
N PHE A 398 10.16 6.97 15.04
CA PHE A 398 10.30 6.72 13.62
C PHE A 398 9.35 5.62 13.18
N HIS A 399 8.88 5.70 11.93
CA HIS A 399 7.87 4.81 11.43
C HIS A 399 8.48 3.66 10.62
N PHE A 400 7.94 2.44 10.77
CA PHE A 400 8.44 1.25 10.06
C PHE A 400 8.40 1.40 8.54
N VAL A 401 7.25 1.85 7.98
CA VAL A 401 7.13 2.02 6.53
C VAL A 401 8.08 3.09 6.02
N ALA A 402 8.31 4.16 6.79
CA ALA A 402 9.30 5.18 6.46
C ALA A 402 10.72 4.58 6.42
N ALA A 403 11.07 3.71 7.37
CA ALA A 403 12.35 3.02 7.38
C ALA A 403 12.53 2.09 6.16
N LEU A 404 11.47 1.34 5.81
CA LEU A 404 11.49 0.44 4.66
C LEU A 404 11.62 1.21 3.35
N LEU A 405 10.71 2.14 3.08
CA LEU A 405 10.66 2.87 1.82
C LEU A 405 11.84 3.83 1.63
N SER A 406 12.49 4.30 2.70
CA SER A 406 13.72 5.10 2.62
C SER A 406 14.98 4.26 2.44
N GLY A 407 14.87 2.94 2.60
CA GLY A 407 15.99 2.03 2.57
C GLY A 407 16.86 2.04 3.83
N LEU A 408 16.40 2.66 4.92
CA LEU A 408 17.02 2.55 6.26
C LEU A 408 16.80 1.18 6.89
N LEU A 409 15.83 0.44 6.38
CA LEU A 409 15.61 -0.97 6.63
C LEU A 409 15.83 -1.73 5.34
N ARG A 410 16.63 -2.77 5.37
CA ARG A 410 16.85 -3.70 4.26
C ARG A 410 16.20 -5.03 4.57
N SER A 411 15.66 -5.67 3.54
CA SER A 411 15.08 -6.99 3.68
C SER A 411 15.73 -8.00 2.75
N SER A 412 15.68 -9.24 3.14
CA SER A 412 15.99 -10.35 2.26
C SER A 412 15.22 -11.59 2.70
N GLU A 413 14.84 -12.41 1.75
CA GLU A 413 14.13 -13.65 2.02
C GLU A 413 14.68 -14.80 1.20
N ARG A 414 14.55 -15.99 1.77
CA ARG A 414 14.76 -17.24 1.06
C ARG A 414 13.76 -18.24 1.59
N ILE A 415 12.69 -18.47 0.83
CA ILE A 415 11.57 -19.31 1.22
C ILE A 415 11.23 -20.24 0.06
N PHE A 416 11.40 -21.54 0.27
CA PHE A 416 10.98 -22.56 -0.68
C PHE A 416 10.80 -23.91 0.00
N LEU A 417 10.00 -24.78 -0.59
CA LEU A 417 9.84 -26.18 -0.22
C LEU A 417 10.07 -27.07 -1.43
N PHE A 418 10.60 -28.26 -1.18
CA PHE A 418 10.61 -29.33 -2.19
C PHE A 418 9.37 -30.22 -2.00
N SER A 419 8.62 -30.41 -3.06
CA SER A 419 7.49 -31.34 -3.06
C SER A 419 7.46 -32.06 -4.41
N ASN A 420 7.46 -33.40 -4.37
CA ASN A 420 7.38 -34.25 -5.56
C ASN A 420 8.37 -33.87 -6.69
N GLY A 421 9.60 -33.54 -6.31
CA GLY A 421 10.66 -33.18 -7.27
C GLY A 421 10.56 -31.75 -7.83
N THR A 422 9.65 -30.92 -7.30
CA THR A 422 9.44 -29.55 -7.72
C THR A 422 9.76 -28.58 -6.57
N ILE A 423 10.33 -27.41 -6.90
CA ILE A 423 10.50 -26.31 -5.97
C ILE A 423 9.20 -25.51 -5.94
N ILE A 424 8.67 -25.30 -4.74
CA ILE A 424 7.51 -24.45 -4.47
C ILE A 424 8.00 -23.24 -3.71
N THR A 425 7.57 -22.04 -4.09
CA THR A 425 7.85 -20.77 -3.42
C THR A 425 6.55 -20.05 -3.09
N PRO A 426 6.51 -19.19 -2.04
CA PRO A 426 5.37 -18.33 -1.80
C PRO A 426 5.09 -17.46 -3.04
N SER A 427 3.83 -17.28 -3.35
CA SER A 427 3.40 -16.36 -4.40
C SER A 427 3.16 -14.98 -3.81
N ILE A 428 3.50 -13.94 -4.56
CA ILE A 428 3.07 -12.57 -4.25
C ILE A 428 1.61 -12.35 -4.65
N LEU A 429 1.04 -13.27 -5.43
CA LEU A 429 -0.34 -13.21 -5.89
C LEU A 429 -1.26 -13.87 -4.86
N ARG A 430 -2.47 -13.36 -4.77
CA ARG A 430 -3.51 -13.87 -3.89
C ARG A 430 -4.05 -15.19 -4.43
N GLU A 431 -3.62 -16.30 -3.86
CA GLU A 431 -4.09 -17.64 -4.23
C GLU A 431 -5.14 -18.21 -3.27
N GLY A 432 -5.59 -17.43 -2.29
CA GLY A 432 -6.63 -17.82 -1.34
C GLY A 432 -6.21 -18.89 -0.33
N ARG A 433 -4.91 -19.03 -0.07
CA ARG A 433 -4.35 -20.00 0.87
C ARG A 433 -3.61 -19.30 2.01
N LEU A 434 -3.70 -19.90 3.20
CA LEU A 434 -2.93 -19.48 4.39
C LEU A 434 -1.42 -19.69 4.26
N GLU A 435 -0.99 -20.29 3.16
CA GLU A 435 0.42 -20.63 2.91
C GLU A 435 1.26 -19.44 2.49
N ASP A 436 0.64 -18.35 2.06
CA ASP A 436 1.32 -17.15 1.64
C ASP A 436 1.69 -16.27 2.85
N ILE A 437 2.94 -15.82 2.88
CA ILE A 437 3.40 -14.86 3.88
C ILE A 437 3.11 -13.46 3.35
N ASP A 438 2.13 -12.78 3.96
CA ASP A 438 1.69 -11.46 3.50
C ASP A 438 2.64 -10.36 3.95
N GLU A 439 3.07 -10.43 5.22
CA GLU A 439 3.92 -9.40 5.82
C GLU A 439 5.27 -10.00 6.24
N PRO A 440 6.38 -9.48 5.71
CA PRO A 440 7.70 -9.99 6.08
C PRO A 440 8.18 -9.56 7.48
N TYR A 441 7.40 -8.75 8.22
CA TYR A 441 7.89 -8.07 9.44
C TYR A 441 6.89 -8.11 10.59
N PRO A 442 6.52 -9.29 11.11
CA PRO A 442 5.40 -9.46 12.02
C PRO A 442 5.56 -8.71 13.35
N LEU A 443 6.80 -8.43 13.79
CA LEU A 443 7.03 -7.71 15.03
C LEU A 443 6.96 -6.19 14.87
N LEU A 444 7.19 -5.69 13.66
CA LEU A 444 7.32 -4.25 13.42
C LEU A 444 6.02 -3.61 12.88
N CYS A 445 5.19 -4.38 12.17
CA CYS A 445 3.97 -3.84 11.60
C CYS A 445 2.92 -3.39 12.63
N PRO A 446 2.58 -4.18 13.67
CA PRO A 446 1.67 -3.73 14.73
C PRO A 446 2.19 -2.51 15.50
N ILE A 447 3.50 -2.49 15.82
CA ILE A 447 4.14 -1.33 16.46
C ILE A 447 4.05 -0.10 15.57
N SER A 448 4.24 -0.26 14.27
CA SER A 448 4.18 0.83 13.30
C SER A 448 2.80 1.47 13.23
N LEU A 449 1.74 0.66 13.23
CA LEU A 449 0.37 1.19 13.26
C LEU A 449 0.12 1.96 14.54
N LEU A 450 0.47 1.40 15.70
CA LEU A 450 0.31 2.05 16.99
C LEU A 450 1.08 3.37 17.05
N ASN A 451 2.33 3.40 16.56
CA ASN A 451 3.15 4.61 16.52
C ASN A 451 2.52 5.70 15.67
N ASN A 452 1.97 5.33 14.51
CA ASN A 452 1.30 6.27 13.62
C ASN A 452 0.02 6.85 14.26
N LEU A 453 -0.75 6.03 14.95
CA LEU A 453 -1.93 6.47 15.70
C LEU A 453 -1.54 7.46 16.82
N ILE A 454 -0.53 7.13 17.60
CA ILE A 454 -0.03 8.01 18.68
C ILE A 454 0.46 9.34 18.10
N ALA A 455 1.25 9.31 17.04
CA ALA A 455 1.75 10.53 16.38
C ALA A 455 0.62 11.38 15.79
N THR A 456 -0.45 10.76 15.29
CA THR A 456 -1.61 11.42 14.70
C THR A 456 -2.50 12.07 15.73
N GLN A 457 -2.75 11.41 16.86
CA GLN A 457 -3.69 11.86 17.91
C GLN A 457 -3.02 12.65 19.04
N GLY A 458 -1.68 12.57 19.12
CA GLY A 458 -0.93 13.16 20.24
C GLY A 458 -0.88 12.24 21.47
N ASN A 459 -0.12 12.66 22.50
CA ASN A 459 0.20 11.81 23.67
C ASN A 459 -0.98 11.49 24.60
N VAL A 460 -2.18 12.00 24.34
CA VAL A 460 -3.30 11.91 25.30
C VAL A 460 -3.94 10.52 25.32
N GLU A 461 -3.68 9.67 24.33
CA GLU A 461 -4.52 8.49 24.10
C GLU A 461 -3.77 7.15 24.04
N LYS A 462 -2.49 7.10 24.40
CA LYS A 462 -1.79 5.82 24.45
C LYS A 462 -2.47 4.81 25.39
N GLU A 463 -2.96 5.28 26.53
CA GLU A 463 -3.68 4.43 27.49
C GLU A 463 -5.02 3.94 26.92
N ILE A 464 -5.71 4.77 26.13
CA ILE A 464 -6.98 4.41 25.47
C ILE A 464 -6.70 3.39 24.36
N ILE A 465 -5.66 3.63 23.54
CA ILE A 465 -5.27 2.70 22.48
C ILE A 465 -4.82 1.35 23.04
N ASP A 466 -4.02 1.34 24.12
CA ASP A 466 -3.60 0.11 24.77
C ASP A 466 -4.81 -0.63 25.39
N HIS A 467 -5.80 0.09 25.89
CA HIS A 467 -7.02 -0.49 26.44
C HIS A 467 -7.91 -1.08 25.32
N GLU A 468 -8.13 -0.36 24.22
CA GLU A 468 -8.91 -0.80 23.06
C GLU A 468 -8.27 -2.01 22.37
N LEU A 469 -6.93 -2.03 22.21
CA LEU A 469 -6.19 -3.21 21.76
C LEU A 469 -6.48 -4.42 22.65
N SER A 470 -6.50 -4.25 23.96
CA SER A 470 -6.77 -5.34 24.91
C SER A 470 -8.20 -5.87 24.78
N LEU A 471 -9.18 -5.01 24.45
CA LEU A 471 -10.57 -5.40 24.25
C LEU A 471 -10.80 -6.15 22.94
N VAL A 472 -10.18 -5.70 21.84
CA VAL A 472 -10.25 -6.39 20.55
C VAL A 472 -9.59 -7.77 20.64
N LEU A 473 -8.50 -7.88 21.40
CA LEU A 473 -7.77 -9.14 21.62
C LEU A 473 -8.45 -10.09 22.63
N SER A 474 -9.42 -9.62 23.41
CA SER A 474 -10.12 -10.42 24.43
C SER A 474 -11.55 -10.83 24.05
N SER A 475 -12.01 -10.48 22.84
CA SER A 475 -13.39 -10.73 22.39
C SER A 475 -13.57 -12.00 21.52
N ASP A 476 -12.61 -12.95 21.56
CA ASP A 476 -12.76 -14.30 20.98
C ASP A 476 -12.81 -15.38 22.05
#